data_15dd2dd080262dc3433215ef2a90d60e
#
_entry.id   15dd2dd080262dc3433215ef2a90d60e
#
_cell.length_a   1.000
_cell.length_b   1.000
_cell.length_c   1.000
_cell.angle_alpha   90.00
_cell.angle_beta   90.00
_cell.angle_gamma   90.00
#
_symmetry.space_group_name_H-M   'P 1'
#
loop_
_entity.id
_entity.type
_entity.pdbx_description
1 polymer ?
#
loop_
_entity_poly.entity_id
_entity_poly.type
_entity_poly.pdbx_seq_one_letter_code
_entity_poly.pdbx_strand_id
1 'polypeptide(L)'
;MQDVDIYKALANHRRLAILSWLKDPKAHFPPQADGNLVEDGVCGLFIAEKLDISQATLSEHMRVLVQAGLVTPKKIKQWIFYKRDEARIQSLKDGLISGL
;
A
#
# COMPACT_ATOMS: atom_id res chain seq x y z
N MET A 1 -16.60 -3.15 5.64
CA MET A 1 -15.32 -3.51 6.28
C MET A 1 -15.41 -3.33 7.78
N GLN A 2 -14.88 -4.27 8.53
CA GLN A 2 -14.85 -4.18 9.99
C GLN A 2 -13.64 -3.37 10.45
N ASP A 3 -13.82 -2.57 11.49
CA ASP A 3 -12.73 -1.77 12.05
C ASP A 3 -11.53 -2.64 12.48
N VAL A 4 -11.81 -3.85 12.99
CA VAL A 4 -10.77 -4.78 13.42
C VAL A 4 -9.83 -5.16 12.27
N ASP A 5 -10.33 -5.24 11.04
CA ASP A 5 -9.50 -5.54 9.85
C ASP A 5 -8.54 -4.40 9.55
N ILE A 6 -8.97 -3.15 9.78
CA ILE A 6 -8.11 -1.98 9.64
C ILE A 6 -7.00 -2.00 10.68
N TYR A 7 -7.34 -2.27 11.93
CA TYR A 7 -6.35 -2.36 13.02
C TYR A 7 -5.34 -3.47 12.76
N LYS A 8 -5.80 -4.65 12.31
CA LYS A 8 -4.91 -5.75 11.93
C LYS A 8 -3.97 -5.36 10.79
N ALA A 9 -4.49 -4.69 9.77
CA ALA A 9 -3.68 -4.24 8.65
C ALA A 9 -2.58 -3.29 9.10
N LEU A 10 -2.88 -2.43 10.06
CA LEU A 10 -1.93 -1.45 10.60
C LEU A 10 -0.99 -2.03 11.67
N ALA A 11 -1.33 -3.14 12.28
CA ALA A 11 -0.56 -3.77 13.36
C ALA A 11 0.57 -4.65 12.82
N ASN A 12 1.37 -4.10 11.89
CA ASN A 12 2.49 -4.81 11.28
C ASN A 12 3.49 -3.79 10.76
N HIS A 13 4.74 -3.87 11.21
CA HIS A 13 5.75 -2.86 10.86
C HIS A 13 6.06 -2.80 9.37
N ARG A 14 5.99 -3.92 8.64
CA ARG A 14 6.19 -3.93 7.18
C ARG A 14 5.07 -3.17 6.48
N ARG A 15 3.81 -3.41 6.86
CA ARG A 15 2.68 -2.71 6.26
C ARG A 15 2.68 -1.22 6.60
N LEU A 16 3.09 -0.85 7.79
CA LEU A 16 3.26 0.57 8.15
C LEU A 16 4.35 1.22 7.31
N ALA A 17 5.46 0.52 7.07
CA ALA A 17 6.53 1.03 6.20
C ALA A 17 6.03 1.22 4.77
N ILE A 18 5.31 0.24 4.24
CA ILE A 18 4.72 0.33 2.89
C ILE A 18 3.84 1.57 2.77
N LEU A 19 2.93 1.77 3.71
CA LEU A 19 2.03 2.93 3.69
C LEU A 19 2.81 4.26 3.76
N SER A 20 3.84 4.31 4.57
CA SER A 20 4.70 5.50 4.68
C SER A 20 5.40 5.81 3.35
N TRP A 21 5.97 4.79 2.70
CA TRP A 21 6.66 4.96 1.42
C TRP A 21 5.71 5.36 0.30
N LEU A 22 4.52 4.76 0.25
CA LEU A 22 3.52 5.04 -0.78
C LEU A 22 2.87 6.41 -0.60
N LYS A 23 3.02 7.04 0.55
CA LYS A 23 2.57 8.41 0.78
C LYS A 23 3.38 9.43 -0.04
N ASP A 24 4.67 9.18 -0.21
CA ASP A 24 5.56 9.99 -1.03
C ASP A 24 6.48 9.07 -1.84
N PRO A 25 5.96 8.44 -2.90
CA PRO A 25 6.72 7.40 -3.60
C PRO A 25 7.99 7.91 -4.27
N LYS A 26 8.02 9.16 -4.73
CA LYS A 26 9.22 9.72 -5.37
C LYS A 26 10.40 9.85 -4.41
N ALA A 27 10.12 10.01 -3.12
CA ALA A 27 11.18 10.10 -2.10
C ALA A 27 11.80 8.73 -1.78
N HIS A 28 11.13 7.63 -2.13
CA HIS A 28 11.52 6.29 -1.68
C HIS A 28 11.84 5.31 -2.81
N PHE A 29 11.42 5.59 -4.04
CA PHE A 29 11.58 4.68 -5.17
C PHE A 29 12.16 5.39 -6.40
N PRO A 30 13.00 4.68 -7.19
CA PRO A 30 13.49 5.23 -8.45
C PRO A 30 12.38 5.27 -9.50
N PRO A 31 12.55 6.03 -10.59
CA PRO A 31 11.61 6.00 -11.70
C PRO A 31 11.44 4.57 -12.25
N GLN A 32 10.25 4.26 -12.72
CA GLN A 32 9.88 2.95 -13.25
C GLN A 32 9.84 2.97 -14.78
N ALA A 33 10.13 1.81 -15.40
CA ALA A 33 10.03 1.66 -16.84
C ALA A 33 8.57 1.71 -17.31
N ASP A 34 7.70 0.97 -16.62
CA ASP A 34 6.26 0.99 -16.85
C ASP A 34 5.59 1.64 -15.66
N GLY A 35 4.60 2.48 -15.91
CA GLY A 35 3.84 3.14 -14.86
C GLY A 35 4.54 4.35 -14.25
N ASN A 36 3.73 5.29 -13.81
CA ASN A 36 4.16 6.50 -13.11
C ASN A 36 4.01 6.29 -11.61
N LEU A 37 5.05 6.60 -10.82
CA LEU A 37 5.06 6.39 -9.37
C LEU A 37 3.86 7.03 -8.65
N VAL A 38 3.43 8.21 -9.11
CA VAL A 38 2.36 8.96 -8.45
C VAL A 38 0.99 8.57 -9.03
N GLU A 39 0.86 8.56 -10.37
CA GLU A 39 -0.43 8.31 -11.02
C GLU A 39 -0.86 6.85 -10.95
N ASP A 40 0.07 5.93 -11.20
CA ASP A 40 -0.21 4.49 -11.27
C ASP A 40 0.14 3.78 -9.97
N GLY A 41 1.11 4.27 -9.24
CA GLY A 41 1.62 3.65 -8.04
C GLY A 41 2.96 2.98 -8.24
N VAL A 42 3.38 2.20 -7.24
CA VAL A 42 4.69 1.55 -7.20
C VAL A 42 4.56 0.08 -7.49
N CYS A 43 5.40 -0.43 -8.41
CA CYS A 43 5.46 -1.86 -8.73
C CYS A 43 5.77 -2.68 -7.48
N GLY A 44 5.01 -3.75 -7.28
CA GLY A 44 5.20 -4.66 -6.14
C GLY A 44 6.62 -5.20 -6.03
N LEU A 45 7.29 -5.44 -7.17
CA LEU A 45 8.68 -5.88 -7.19
C LEU A 45 9.60 -4.91 -6.43
N PHE A 46 9.45 -3.61 -6.65
CA PHE A 46 10.27 -2.61 -5.98
C PHE A 46 9.99 -2.52 -4.48
N ILE A 47 8.73 -2.70 -4.10
CA ILE A 47 8.34 -2.72 -2.68
C ILE A 47 8.98 -3.94 -2.00
N ALA A 48 8.90 -5.11 -2.63
CA ALA A 48 9.50 -6.34 -2.10
C ALA A 48 11.02 -6.21 -1.95
N GLU A 49 11.69 -5.64 -2.94
CA GLU A 49 13.13 -5.39 -2.89
C GLU A 49 13.51 -4.47 -1.73
N LYS A 50 12.76 -3.38 -1.56
CA LYS A 50 13.02 -2.42 -0.49
C LYS A 50 12.82 -3.03 0.89
N LEU A 51 11.86 -3.93 1.06
CA LEU A 51 11.63 -4.66 2.30
C LEU A 51 12.56 -5.87 2.47
N ASP A 52 13.28 -6.25 1.44
CA ASP A 52 14.11 -7.46 1.41
C ASP A 52 13.29 -8.72 1.74
N ILE A 53 12.16 -8.87 1.07
CA ILE A 53 11.25 -10.01 1.21
C ILE A 53 10.92 -10.59 -0.16
N SER A 54 10.39 -11.81 -0.19
CA SER A 54 9.94 -12.43 -1.43
C SER A 54 8.69 -11.73 -1.96
N GLN A 55 8.45 -11.87 -3.27
CA GLN A 55 7.23 -11.35 -3.89
C GLN A 55 5.98 -12.03 -3.33
N ALA A 56 6.06 -13.32 -2.99
CA ALA A 56 4.94 -14.04 -2.38
C ALA A 56 4.58 -13.45 -1.01
N THR A 57 5.57 -13.15 -0.19
CA THR A 57 5.36 -12.50 1.11
C THR A 57 4.78 -11.10 0.94
N LEU A 58 5.31 -10.33 -0.02
CA LEU A 58 4.77 -9.00 -0.31
C LEU A 58 3.31 -9.08 -0.75
N SER A 59 2.98 -10.00 -1.65
CA SER A 59 1.62 -10.16 -2.15
C SER A 59 0.63 -10.38 -1.01
N GLU A 60 1.03 -11.13 0.02
CA GLU A 60 0.18 -11.34 1.19
C GLU A 60 -0.03 -10.04 1.98
N HIS A 61 1.02 -9.25 2.20
CA HIS A 61 0.89 -7.94 2.85
C HIS A 61 0.01 -6.99 2.03
N MET A 62 0.18 -6.97 0.71
CA MET A 62 -0.62 -6.11 -0.15
C MET A 62 -2.08 -6.54 -0.19
N ARG A 63 -2.34 -7.87 -0.16
CA ARG A 63 -3.71 -8.38 -0.07
C ARG A 63 -4.41 -7.84 1.17
N VAL A 64 -3.74 -7.85 2.30
CA VAL A 64 -4.29 -7.32 3.57
C VAL A 64 -4.58 -5.83 3.45
N LEU A 65 -3.64 -5.04 2.89
CA LEU A 65 -3.82 -3.61 2.71
C LEU A 65 -4.94 -3.26 1.72
N VAL A 66 -5.06 -4.03 0.64
CA VAL A 66 -6.13 -3.85 -0.35
C VAL A 66 -7.49 -4.16 0.29
N GLN A 67 -7.60 -5.27 1.00
CA GLN A 67 -8.85 -5.64 1.66
C GLN A 67 -9.27 -4.63 2.74
N ALA A 68 -8.29 -4.00 3.38
CA ALA A 68 -8.57 -2.94 4.36
C ALA A 68 -8.95 -1.61 3.69
N GLY A 69 -8.89 -1.51 2.38
CA GLY A 69 -9.23 -0.29 1.65
C GLY A 69 -8.18 0.80 1.71
N LEU A 70 -6.95 0.46 2.12
CA LEU A 70 -5.88 1.43 2.31
C LEU A 70 -5.04 1.67 1.05
N VAL A 71 -4.98 0.68 0.18
CA VAL A 71 -4.29 0.78 -1.11
C VAL A 71 -5.15 0.19 -2.22
N THR A 72 -4.90 0.64 -3.45
CA THR A 72 -5.54 0.12 -4.64
C THR A 72 -4.50 -0.50 -5.55
N PRO A 73 -4.78 -1.68 -6.13
CA PRO A 73 -3.90 -2.30 -7.12
C PRO A 73 -4.27 -1.83 -8.53
N LYS A 74 -3.27 -1.76 -9.41
CA LYS A 74 -3.47 -1.48 -10.83
C LYS A 74 -2.54 -2.39 -11.63
N LYS A 75 -3.10 -3.18 -12.54
CA LYS A 75 -2.31 -4.05 -13.40
C LYS A 75 -1.95 -3.32 -14.69
N ILE A 76 -0.66 -3.27 -14.99
CA ILE A 76 -0.12 -2.77 -16.26
C ILE A 76 0.78 -3.87 -16.81
N LYS A 77 0.45 -4.43 -17.98
CA LYS A 77 1.11 -5.62 -18.53
C LYS A 77 1.05 -6.78 -17.52
N GLN A 78 2.18 -7.40 -17.18
CA GLN A 78 2.24 -8.46 -16.18
C GLN A 78 2.50 -7.96 -14.76
N TRP A 79 2.63 -6.64 -14.57
CA TRP A 79 3.03 -6.05 -13.29
C TRP A 79 1.84 -5.49 -12.55
N ILE A 80 1.88 -5.56 -11.21
CA ILE A 80 0.88 -4.93 -10.35
C ILE A 80 1.53 -3.76 -9.62
N PHE A 81 0.89 -2.60 -9.72
CA PHE A 81 1.30 -1.34 -9.10
C PHE A 81 0.34 -1.03 -7.96
N TYR A 82 0.86 -0.47 -6.88
CA TYR A 82 0.07 -0.17 -5.70
C TYR A 82 0.15 1.30 -5.35
N LYS A 83 -0.98 1.87 -5.02
CA LYS A 83 -1.13 3.28 -4.70
C LYS A 83 -2.05 3.41 -3.49
N ARG A 84 -1.73 4.34 -2.58
CA ARG A 84 -2.62 4.64 -1.45
C ARG A 84 -3.93 5.24 -1.95
N ASP A 85 -5.02 4.87 -1.31
CA ASP A 85 -6.31 5.53 -1.49
C ASP A 85 -6.42 6.64 -0.44
N GLU A 86 -6.01 7.86 -0.80
CA GLU A 86 -5.93 8.97 0.15
C GLU A 86 -7.30 9.38 0.70
N ALA A 87 -8.33 9.39 -0.15
CA ALA A 87 -9.68 9.72 0.29
C ALA A 87 -10.20 8.70 1.29
N ARG A 88 -9.99 7.41 1.01
CA ARG A 88 -10.39 6.34 1.91
C ARG A 88 -9.62 6.37 3.22
N ILE A 89 -8.31 6.61 3.16
CA ILE A 89 -7.46 6.72 4.34
C ILE A 89 -7.92 7.87 5.23
N GLN A 90 -8.24 9.03 4.65
CA GLN A 90 -8.73 10.17 5.41
C GLN A 90 -10.06 9.85 6.09
N SER A 91 -10.98 9.22 5.37
CA SER A 91 -12.26 8.79 5.91
C SER A 91 -12.10 7.81 7.08
N LEU A 92 -11.16 6.87 6.95
CA LEU A 92 -10.87 5.90 8.02
C LEU A 92 -10.23 6.55 9.25
N LYS A 93 -9.31 7.51 9.04
CA LYS A 93 -8.71 8.27 10.14
C LYS A 93 -9.79 9.00 10.94
N ASP A 94 -10.68 9.68 10.24
CA ASP A 94 -11.76 10.43 10.90
C ASP A 94 -12.70 9.50 11.66
N GLY A 95 -13.07 8.37 11.06
CA GLY A 95 -13.92 7.36 11.68
C GLY A 95 -13.30 6.70 12.90
N LEU A 96 -12.00 6.36 12.84
CA LEU A 96 -11.29 5.75 13.96
C LEU A 96 -11.19 6.71 15.16
N ILE A 97 -10.87 7.98 14.90
CA ILE A 97 -10.80 8.99 15.95
C ILE A 97 -12.17 9.19 16.58
N SER A 98 -13.21 9.30 15.75
CA SER A 98 -14.58 9.48 16.24
C SER A 98 -15.07 8.29 17.06
N GLY A 99 -14.57 7.09 16.76
CA GLY A 99 -14.95 5.87 17.45
C GLY A 99 -14.27 5.64 18.80
N LEU A 100 -13.27 6.48 19.11
CA LEU A 100 -12.56 6.40 20.36
C LEU A 100 -13.23 7.23 21.44
#